data_587b44c20bb42875c56f22bbfec964e9
#
_entry.id   587b44c20bb42875c56f22bbfec964e9
#
_cell.length_a   1.000
_cell.length_b   1.000
_cell.length_c   1.000
_cell.angle_alpha   90.00
_cell.angle_beta   90.00
_cell.angle_gamma   90.00
#
_symmetry.space_group_name_H-M   'P 1'
#
loop_
_entity.id
_entity.type
_entity.pdbx_description
1 polymer ?
#
loop_
_entity_poly.entity_id
_entity_poly.type
_entity_poly.pdbx_seq_one_letter_code
_entity_poly.pdbx_strand_id
1 'polypeptide(L)'
;MKFRPCIDIHNGKVKQIVGGSLKDEGDMAQTNFTSEQDAAWYAEKYKQDGLKGGHIILLNSRDSEYFEATKAQALLALSVYPGGMQIGGGITAENAEEYLDAGASHVIVTSYIFREGEVDRSRLRRLKEMVGKERIVLDLSCRKKGDEYYIVNKPVADVYQKKNCQKKLLE
;
A
#
# COMPACT_ATOMS: atom_id res chain seq x y z
N MET A 1 -2.46 6.89 21.63
CA MET A 1 -1.92 6.79 20.25
C MET A 1 -1.66 5.31 19.97
N LYS A 2 -2.00 4.79 18.77
CA LYS A 2 -1.67 3.41 18.40
C LYS A 2 -0.51 3.45 17.40
N PHE A 3 0.57 2.75 17.71
CA PHE A 3 1.68 2.56 16.76
C PHE A 3 1.30 1.48 15.75
N ARG A 4 1.51 1.75 14.47
CA ARG A 4 1.24 0.84 13.35
C ARG A 4 2.50 0.74 12.50
N PRO A 5 3.26 -0.36 12.62
CA PRO A 5 4.53 -0.51 11.91
C PRO A 5 4.33 -0.72 10.41
N CYS A 6 5.41 -0.47 9.65
CA CYS A 6 5.49 -0.72 8.22
C CYS A 6 6.52 -1.80 7.91
N ILE A 7 6.26 -2.61 6.88
CA ILE A 7 7.20 -3.51 6.22
C ILE A 7 7.23 -3.13 4.75
N ASP A 8 8.25 -2.41 4.32
CA ASP A 8 8.46 -2.06 2.91
C ASP A 8 9.31 -3.15 2.24
N ILE A 9 8.81 -3.71 1.15
CA ILE A 9 9.49 -4.78 0.43
C ILE A 9 9.85 -4.30 -0.98
N HIS A 10 11.14 -4.35 -1.31
CA HIS A 10 11.68 -3.96 -2.60
C HIS A 10 12.76 -4.94 -3.04
N ASN A 11 12.65 -5.46 -4.28
CA ASN A 11 13.55 -6.46 -4.85
C ASN A 11 13.71 -7.70 -3.94
N GLY A 12 12.58 -8.19 -3.41
CA GLY A 12 12.52 -9.37 -2.56
C GLY A 12 13.12 -9.21 -1.16
N LYS A 13 13.43 -7.98 -0.71
CA LYS A 13 14.03 -7.70 0.59
C LYS A 13 13.25 -6.62 1.34
N VAL A 14 13.24 -6.72 2.66
CA VAL A 14 12.73 -5.64 3.53
C VAL A 14 13.74 -4.50 3.53
N LYS A 15 13.26 -3.28 3.24
CA LYS A 15 14.11 -2.09 3.10
C LYS A 15 13.45 -0.87 3.70
N GLN A 16 14.26 0.08 4.16
CA GLN A 16 13.84 1.45 4.38
C GLN A 16 14.31 2.31 3.21
N ILE A 17 13.37 2.82 2.43
CA ILE A 17 13.64 3.59 1.22
C ILE A 17 13.53 5.08 1.50
N VAL A 18 14.43 5.87 0.91
CA VAL A 18 14.36 7.33 0.94
C VAL A 18 13.14 7.77 0.13
N GLY A 19 12.22 8.48 0.77
CA GLY A 19 10.98 8.94 0.14
C GLY A 19 11.24 9.72 -1.15
N GLY A 20 10.55 9.36 -2.24
CA GLY A 20 10.70 9.97 -3.56
C GLY A 20 11.89 9.46 -4.39
N SER A 21 12.71 8.55 -3.87
CA SER A 21 13.85 7.97 -4.63
C SER A 21 13.47 6.74 -5.46
N LEU A 22 12.30 6.15 -5.22
CA LEU A 22 11.82 5.00 -5.97
C LEU A 22 11.57 5.39 -7.43
N LYS A 23 12.19 4.67 -8.36
CA LYS A 23 11.99 4.82 -9.79
C LYS A 23 11.50 3.49 -10.36
N ASP A 24 10.48 3.55 -11.20
CA ASP A 24 9.91 2.36 -11.84
C ASP A 24 10.89 1.78 -12.87
N GLU A 25 11.71 2.65 -13.50
CA GLU A 25 12.74 2.23 -14.46
C GLU A 25 13.96 1.65 -13.72
N GLY A 26 14.29 0.39 -14.02
CA GLY A 26 15.43 -0.33 -13.47
C GLY A 26 15.30 -0.69 -11.98
N ASP A 27 14.11 -0.61 -11.40
CA ASP A 27 13.84 -0.94 -9.98
C ASP A 27 14.83 -0.29 -9.01
N MET A 28 15.21 0.95 -9.30
CA MET A 28 16.19 1.70 -8.53
C MET A 28 15.52 2.41 -7.35
N ALA A 29 16.15 2.31 -6.20
CA ALA A 29 15.77 3.08 -5.03
C ALA A 29 16.99 3.40 -4.17
N GLN A 30 17.04 4.63 -3.63
CA GLN A 30 18.02 4.95 -2.61
C GLN A 30 17.53 4.42 -1.26
N THR A 31 18.31 3.53 -0.65
CA THR A 31 17.97 2.88 0.61
C THR A 31 18.79 3.42 1.77
N ASN A 32 18.14 3.69 2.91
CA ASN A 32 18.82 3.95 4.18
C ASN A 32 19.25 2.65 4.86
N PHE A 33 18.46 1.60 4.66
CA PHE A 33 18.66 0.32 5.33
C PHE A 33 18.11 -0.82 4.45
N THR A 34 18.85 -1.92 4.37
CA THR A 34 18.37 -3.20 3.84
C THR A 34 18.53 -4.25 4.92
N SER A 35 17.43 -4.91 5.26
CA SER A 35 17.40 -5.93 6.30
C SER A 35 18.05 -7.24 5.85
N GLU A 36 18.75 -7.90 6.76
CA GLU A 36 19.16 -9.30 6.62
C GLU A 36 18.02 -10.26 6.97
N GLN A 37 17.02 -9.79 7.73
CA GLN A 37 15.82 -10.54 8.11
C GLN A 37 14.77 -10.44 7.02
N ASP A 38 13.97 -11.49 6.86
CA ASP A 38 12.84 -11.54 5.94
C ASP A 38 11.60 -10.82 6.51
N ALA A 39 10.56 -10.70 5.68
CA ALA A 39 9.32 -10.03 6.09
C ALA A 39 8.55 -10.82 7.16
N ALA A 40 8.69 -12.15 7.20
CA ALA A 40 8.07 -13.00 8.20
C ALA A 40 8.63 -12.75 9.60
N TRP A 41 9.93 -12.53 9.71
CA TRP A 41 10.58 -12.21 10.98
C TRP A 41 9.98 -10.94 11.60
N TYR A 42 9.78 -9.89 10.79
CA TYR A 42 9.15 -8.65 11.24
C TYR A 42 7.69 -8.85 11.63
N ALA A 43 6.93 -9.60 10.82
CA ALA A 43 5.53 -9.89 11.10
C ALA A 43 5.37 -10.67 12.41
N GLU A 44 6.23 -11.68 12.67
CA GLU A 44 6.22 -12.45 13.91
C GLU A 44 6.56 -11.56 15.12
N LYS A 45 7.58 -10.68 14.98
CA LYS A 45 7.92 -9.73 16.03
C LYS A 45 6.75 -8.80 16.35
N TYR A 46 6.07 -8.24 15.34
CA TYR A 46 4.91 -7.37 15.55
C TYR A 46 3.73 -8.11 16.18
N LYS A 47 3.56 -9.40 15.86
CA LYS A 47 2.56 -10.27 16.47
C LYS A 47 2.86 -10.50 17.97
N GLN A 48 4.11 -10.80 18.32
CA GLN A 48 4.56 -10.97 19.70
C GLN A 48 4.40 -9.69 20.52
N ASP A 49 4.69 -8.54 19.93
CA ASP A 49 4.54 -7.21 20.53
C ASP A 49 3.05 -6.73 20.55
N GLY A 50 2.11 -7.50 20.01
CA GLY A 50 0.68 -7.16 19.96
C GLY A 50 0.34 -5.99 19.05
N LEU A 51 1.21 -5.64 18.08
CA LEU A 51 1.07 -4.51 17.16
C LEU A 51 0.16 -4.86 15.98
N LYS A 52 -1.13 -4.51 16.06
CA LYS A 52 -2.12 -4.74 15.00
C LYS A 52 -2.33 -3.52 14.11
N GLY A 53 -2.67 -3.78 12.83
CA GLY A 53 -3.03 -2.75 11.85
C GLY A 53 -1.83 -2.04 11.25
N GLY A 54 -0.63 -2.59 11.39
CA GLY A 54 0.51 -2.23 10.57
C GLY A 54 0.26 -2.57 9.10
N HIS A 55 1.20 -2.22 8.22
CA HIS A 55 1.02 -2.45 6.79
C HIS A 55 2.29 -2.98 6.12
N ILE A 56 2.08 -3.75 5.08
CA ILE A 56 3.10 -4.28 4.17
C ILE A 56 2.92 -3.55 2.85
N ILE A 57 4.00 -3.02 2.26
CA ILE A 57 3.97 -2.36 0.96
C ILE A 57 4.90 -3.05 -0.02
N LEU A 58 4.34 -3.49 -1.15
CA LEU A 58 5.09 -3.97 -2.30
C LEU A 58 5.53 -2.76 -3.13
N LEU A 59 6.83 -2.55 -3.25
CA LEU A 59 7.39 -1.37 -3.91
C LEU A 59 7.85 -1.63 -5.35
N ASN A 60 7.81 -2.87 -5.83
CA ASN A 60 8.05 -3.19 -7.23
C ASN A 60 6.77 -3.06 -8.07
N SER A 61 6.90 -2.57 -9.30
CA SER A 61 5.83 -2.65 -10.28
C SER A 61 5.54 -4.12 -10.64
N ARG A 62 4.36 -4.41 -11.18
CA ARG A 62 4.00 -5.77 -11.60
C ARG A 62 4.84 -6.31 -12.74
N ASP A 63 5.38 -5.41 -13.56
CA ASP A 63 6.22 -5.75 -14.71
C ASP A 63 7.69 -5.92 -14.33
N SER A 64 8.05 -5.71 -13.06
CA SER A 64 9.40 -5.89 -12.55
C SER A 64 9.78 -7.37 -12.46
N GLU A 65 11.01 -7.71 -12.84
CA GLU A 65 11.58 -9.04 -12.63
C GLU A 65 11.62 -9.47 -11.15
N TYR A 66 11.60 -8.50 -10.21
CA TYR A 66 11.61 -8.74 -8.76
C TYR A 66 10.22 -8.85 -8.14
N PHE A 67 9.15 -8.68 -8.94
CA PHE A 67 7.79 -8.64 -8.40
C PHE A 67 7.43 -9.93 -7.66
N GLU A 68 7.70 -11.09 -8.26
CA GLU A 68 7.37 -12.38 -7.65
C GLU A 68 8.14 -12.62 -6.34
N ALA A 69 9.42 -12.24 -6.28
CA ALA A 69 10.21 -12.35 -5.05
C ALA A 69 9.65 -11.40 -3.95
N THR A 70 9.25 -10.18 -4.33
CA THR A 70 8.64 -9.22 -3.41
C THR A 70 7.28 -9.70 -2.92
N LYS A 71 6.45 -10.25 -3.80
CA LYS A 71 5.15 -10.83 -3.48
C LYS A 71 5.29 -12.04 -2.53
N ALA A 72 6.25 -12.92 -2.78
CA ALA A 72 6.50 -14.08 -1.92
C ALA A 72 6.83 -13.67 -0.48
N GLN A 73 7.65 -12.64 -0.28
CA GLN A 73 7.93 -12.07 1.03
C GLN A 73 6.68 -11.52 1.73
N ALA A 74 5.82 -10.82 0.99
CA ALA A 74 4.58 -10.29 1.53
C ALA A 74 3.61 -11.40 1.96
N LEU A 75 3.42 -12.43 1.12
CA LEU A 75 2.56 -13.58 1.42
C LEU A 75 3.06 -14.34 2.66
N LEU A 76 4.39 -14.52 2.77
CA LEU A 76 5.01 -15.16 3.93
C LEU A 76 4.72 -14.36 5.21
N ALA A 77 4.87 -13.03 5.21
CA ALA A 77 4.58 -12.18 6.36
C ALA A 77 3.09 -12.22 6.75
N LEU A 78 2.18 -12.22 5.78
CA LEU A 78 0.74 -12.31 6.02
C LEU A 78 0.36 -13.66 6.66
N SER A 79 0.94 -14.76 6.20
CA SER A 79 0.68 -16.10 6.76
C SER A 79 1.13 -16.26 8.21
N VAL A 80 2.21 -15.56 8.60
CA VAL A 80 2.74 -15.58 9.98
C VAL A 80 1.86 -14.78 10.94
N TYR A 81 1.28 -13.67 10.48
CA TYR A 81 0.42 -12.80 11.30
C TYR A 81 -0.96 -12.57 10.65
N PRO A 82 -1.81 -13.62 10.52
CA PRO A 82 -3.14 -13.47 9.93
C PRO A 82 -4.00 -12.44 10.65
N GLY A 83 -4.61 -11.54 9.88
CA GLY A 83 -5.45 -10.45 10.39
C GLY A 83 -4.70 -9.33 11.14
N GLY A 84 -3.37 -9.41 11.24
CA GLY A 84 -2.56 -8.41 11.95
C GLY A 84 -2.11 -7.24 11.07
N MET A 85 -1.88 -7.50 9.77
CA MET A 85 -1.28 -6.55 8.85
C MET A 85 -2.21 -6.23 7.68
N GLN A 86 -2.12 -5.02 7.18
CA GLN A 86 -2.72 -4.56 5.92
C GLN A 86 -1.71 -4.75 4.79
N ILE A 87 -2.15 -4.76 3.54
CA ILE A 87 -1.27 -4.90 2.37
C ILE A 87 -1.57 -3.85 1.31
N GLY A 88 -0.52 -3.26 0.75
CA GLY A 88 -0.58 -2.30 -0.35
C GLY A 88 0.52 -2.50 -1.38
N GLY A 89 0.47 -1.69 -2.43
CA GLY A 89 1.41 -1.77 -3.57
C GLY A 89 0.82 -2.55 -4.74
N GLY A 90 0.27 -1.85 -5.72
CA GLY A 90 -0.31 -2.44 -6.91
C GLY A 90 -1.59 -3.27 -6.70
N ILE A 91 -2.34 -3.01 -5.62
CA ILE A 91 -3.60 -3.71 -5.35
C ILE A 91 -4.68 -3.27 -6.31
N THR A 92 -5.41 -4.24 -6.85
CA THR A 92 -6.55 -4.07 -7.76
C THR A 92 -7.69 -5.01 -7.35
N ALA A 93 -8.85 -4.91 -7.99
CA ALA A 93 -9.96 -5.84 -7.74
C ALA A 93 -9.56 -7.30 -8.05
N GLU A 94 -8.71 -7.51 -9.07
CA GLU A 94 -8.34 -8.83 -9.57
C GLU A 94 -7.39 -9.59 -8.63
N ASN A 95 -6.62 -8.89 -7.77
CA ASN A 95 -5.64 -9.54 -6.88
C ASN A 95 -5.92 -9.35 -5.38
N ALA A 96 -6.94 -8.57 -5.04
CA ALA A 96 -7.22 -8.25 -3.63
C ALA A 96 -7.57 -9.47 -2.79
N GLU A 97 -8.37 -10.40 -3.34
CA GLU A 97 -8.78 -11.63 -2.64
C GLU A 97 -7.58 -12.50 -2.29
N GLU A 98 -6.63 -12.66 -3.21
CA GLU A 98 -5.42 -13.46 -2.98
C GLU A 98 -4.68 -13.03 -1.71
N TYR A 99 -4.52 -11.73 -1.49
CA TYR A 99 -3.85 -11.21 -0.30
C TYR A 99 -4.70 -11.32 0.96
N LEU A 100 -6.01 -11.17 0.86
CA LEU A 100 -6.92 -11.36 1.98
C LEU A 100 -6.95 -12.82 2.43
N ASP A 101 -6.96 -13.77 1.48
CA ASP A 101 -6.90 -15.21 1.76
C ASP A 101 -5.55 -15.62 2.36
N ALA A 102 -4.46 -14.94 1.96
CA ALA A 102 -3.14 -15.12 2.56
C ALA A 102 -3.04 -14.57 4.00
N GLY A 103 -4.06 -13.86 4.49
CA GLY A 103 -4.12 -13.37 5.88
C GLY A 103 -4.07 -11.86 6.04
N ALA A 104 -4.14 -11.06 4.96
CA ALA A 104 -4.24 -9.60 5.11
C ALA A 104 -5.55 -9.22 5.81
N SER A 105 -5.47 -8.28 6.75
CA SER A 105 -6.67 -7.72 7.39
C SER A 105 -7.45 -6.80 6.44
N HIS A 106 -6.73 -6.01 5.65
CA HIS A 106 -7.28 -5.05 4.69
C HIS A 106 -6.34 -4.92 3.49
N VAL A 107 -6.89 -4.47 2.37
CA VAL A 107 -6.14 -4.06 1.18
C VAL A 107 -6.09 -2.55 1.08
N ILE A 108 -4.89 -2.01 0.78
CA ILE A 108 -4.65 -0.59 0.63
C ILE A 108 -4.57 -0.27 -0.86
N VAL A 109 -5.43 0.63 -1.32
CA VAL A 109 -5.48 1.05 -2.72
C VAL A 109 -5.24 2.54 -2.87
N THR A 110 -4.49 2.90 -3.92
CA THR A 110 -4.16 4.28 -4.28
C THR A 110 -4.43 4.49 -5.77
N SER A 111 -3.48 4.18 -6.64
CA SER A 111 -3.53 4.43 -8.08
C SER A 111 -4.61 3.64 -8.81
N TYR A 112 -5.04 2.50 -8.28
CA TYR A 112 -6.11 1.71 -8.88
C TYR A 112 -7.42 2.48 -9.02
N ILE A 113 -7.77 3.26 -7.99
CA ILE A 113 -9.03 4.01 -7.90
C ILE A 113 -8.88 5.49 -8.28
N PHE A 114 -7.64 5.99 -8.45
CA PHE A 114 -7.40 7.37 -8.88
C PHE A 114 -6.86 7.41 -10.29
N ARG A 115 -7.62 8.02 -11.21
CA ARG A 115 -7.22 8.25 -12.60
C ARG A 115 -7.44 9.72 -12.95
N GLU A 116 -6.45 10.33 -13.58
CA GLU A 116 -6.54 11.72 -14.04
C GLU A 116 -7.02 12.71 -12.96
N GLY A 117 -6.63 12.46 -11.71
CA GLY A 117 -7.01 13.29 -10.56
C GLY A 117 -8.43 13.09 -10.03
N GLU A 118 -9.18 12.13 -10.57
CA GLU A 118 -10.52 11.81 -10.13
C GLU A 118 -10.61 10.38 -9.56
N VAL A 119 -11.60 10.19 -8.69
CA VAL A 119 -11.94 8.86 -8.17
C VAL A 119 -12.70 8.09 -9.25
N ASP A 120 -12.14 6.99 -9.71
CA ASP A 120 -12.85 6.03 -10.57
C ASP A 120 -13.84 5.24 -9.72
N ARG A 121 -15.08 5.73 -9.70
CA ARG A 121 -16.17 5.12 -8.91
C ARG A 121 -16.54 3.71 -9.38
N SER A 122 -16.29 3.39 -10.65
CA SER A 122 -16.57 2.05 -11.19
C SER A 122 -15.60 1.03 -10.62
N ARG A 123 -14.31 1.36 -10.60
CA ARG A 123 -13.28 0.51 -9.98
C ARG A 123 -13.44 0.38 -8.46
N LEU A 124 -13.79 1.48 -7.78
CA LEU A 124 -14.07 1.44 -6.35
C LEU A 124 -15.27 0.54 -6.03
N ARG A 125 -16.34 0.66 -6.83
CA ARG A 125 -17.53 -0.22 -6.68
C ARG A 125 -17.17 -1.67 -6.91
N ARG A 126 -16.46 -1.98 -7.99
CA ARG A 126 -16.00 -3.34 -8.29
C ARG A 126 -15.17 -3.93 -7.15
N LEU A 127 -14.19 -3.18 -6.62
CA LEU A 127 -13.40 -3.63 -5.49
C LEU A 127 -14.27 -3.88 -4.25
N LYS A 128 -15.21 -2.97 -3.95
CA LYS A 128 -16.15 -3.12 -2.83
C LYS A 128 -17.04 -4.37 -2.98
N GLU A 129 -17.52 -4.66 -4.18
CA GLU A 129 -18.34 -5.84 -4.46
C GLU A 129 -17.56 -7.15 -4.25
N MET A 130 -16.26 -7.16 -4.57
CA MET A 130 -15.40 -8.32 -4.39
C MET A 130 -15.00 -8.58 -2.94
N VAL A 131 -14.54 -7.56 -2.22
CA VAL A 131 -13.90 -7.77 -0.91
C VAL A 131 -14.66 -7.17 0.27
N GLY A 132 -15.71 -6.40 0.04
CA GLY A 132 -16.44 -5.65 1.06
C GLY A 132 -15.73 -4.34 1.44
N LYS A 133 -16.51 -3.30 1.77
CA LYS A 133 -15.95 -1.97 2.08
C LYS A 133 -15.12 -1.96 3.36
N GLU A 134 -15.42 -2.85 4.29
CA GLU A 134 -14.77 -2.99 5.60
C GLU A 134 -13.31 -3.44 5.49
N ARG A 135 -12.93 -4.04 4.36
CA ARG A 135 -11.57 -4.51 4.08
C ARG A 135 -10.77 -3.58 3.17
N ILE A 136 -11.29 -2.40 2.84
CA ILE A 136 -10.64 -1.45 1.94
C ILE A 136 -10.09 -0.27 2.73
N VAL A 137 -8.82 0.02 2.51
CA VAL A 137 -8.15 1.25 2.98
C VAL A 137 -7.81 2.10 1.75
N LEU A 138 -8.24 3.36 1.77
CA LEU A 138 -7.89 4.34 0.74
C LEU A 138 -6.67 5.13 1.22
N ASP A 139 -5.54 4.95 0.54
CA ASP A 139 -4.33 5.74 0.80
C ASP A 139 -4.33 6.99 -0.07
N LEU A 140 -4.44 8.15 0.57
CA LEU A 140 -4.56 9.45 -0.06
C LEU A 140 -3.35 10.31 0.26
N SER A 141 -2.46 10.49 -0.70
CA SER A 141 -1.40 11.48 -0.59
C SER A 141 -1.98 12.89 -0.68
N CYS A 142 -1.78 13.71 0.33
CA CYS A 142 -2.30 15.07 0.37
C CYS A 142 -1.16 16.08 0.47
N ARG A 143 -1.34 17.25 -0.20
CA ARG A 143 -0.45 18.40 -0.05
C ARG A 143 -1.24 19.65 0.33
N LYS A 144 -0.68 20.45 1.23
CA LYS A 144 -1.22 21.75 1.58
C LYS A 144 -0.83 22.79 0.51
N LYS A 145 -1.83 23.56 0.02
CA LYS A 145 -1.63 24.71 -0.87
C LYS A 145 -2.51 25.86 -0.36
N GLY A 146 -1.90 26.91 0.16
CA GLY A 146 -2.61 27.93 0.93
C GLY A 146 -3.20 27.33 2.20
N ASP A 147 -4.48 27.53 2.45
CA ASP A 147 -5.19 27.00 3.61
C ASP A 147 -5.99 25.70 3.32
N GLU A 148 -5.85 25.16 2.11
CA GLU A 148 -6.58 23.95 1.68
C GLU A 148 -5.62 22.77 1.47
N TYR A 149 -6.15 21.53 1.61
CA TYR A 149 -5.46 20.28 1.31
C TYR A 149 -5.99 19.70 0.01
N TYR A 150 -5.06 19.28 -0.85
CA TYR A 150 -5.34 18.68 -2.15
C TYR A 150 -4.80 17.26 -2.19
N ILE A 151 -5.58 16.34 -2.75
CA ILE A 151 -5.08 15.01 -3.06
C ILE A 151 -4.16 15.13 -4.26
N VAL A 152 -2.94 14.58 -4.14
CA VAL A 152 -1.95 14.55 -5.20
C VAL A 152 -1.73 13.12 -5.67
N ASN A 153 -1.80 12.91 -6.98
CA ASN A 153 -1.41 11.66 -7.61
C ASN A 153 -0.01 11.83 -8.23
N LYS A 154 0.86 10.81 -8.12
CA LYS A 154 2.26 10.90 -8.61
C LYS A 154 2.36 11.22 -10.10
N PRO A 155 3.52 11.80 -10.52
CA PRO A 155 4.57 12.53 -9.84
C PRO A 155 4.44 14.06 -9.97
N VAL A 156 4.68 14.76 -8.90
CA VAL A 156 5.17 16.13 -8.67
C VAL A 156 4.60 17.33 -9.44
N ALA A 157 4.08 17.26 -10.66
CA ALA A 157 3.72 18.44 -11.44
C ALA A 157 2.23 18.83 -11.41
N ASP A 158 1.32 17.90 -11.23
CA ASP A 158 -0.10 18.17 -11.33
C ASP A 158 -0.82 18.04 -10.00
N VAL A 159 -1.03 19.18 -9.35
CA VAL A 159 -1.95 19.31 -8.23
C VAL A 159 -3.36 19.33 -8.81
N TYR A 160 -4.09 18.23 -8.67
CA TYR A 160 -5.47 18.20 -9.14
C TYR A 160 -6.38 18.96 -8.18
N GLN A 161 -6.97 20.02 -8.72
CA GLN A 161 -7.94 20.82 -7.98
C GLN A 161 -9.29 20.10 -7.93
N LYS A 162 -9.67 19.54 -6.79
CA LYS A 162 -11.10 19.50 -6.42
C LYS A 162 -11.27 19.74 -4.93
N LYS A 163 -11.89 20.86 -4.62
CA LYS A 163 -12.45 21.20 -3.32
C LYS A 163 -13.39 20.10 -2.85
N ASN A 164 -13.26 19.68 -1.58
CA ASN A 164 -14.17 18.80 -0.86
C ASN A 164 -14.08 17.28 -1.12
N CYS A 165 -12.88 16.71 -1.12
CA CYS A 165 -12.77 15.25 -1.17
C CYS A 165 -13.28 14.54 0.13
N GLN A 166 -13.16 15.18 1.28
CA GLN A 166 -13.61 14.60 2.56
C GLN A 166 -15.12 14.37 2.68
N LYS A 167 -15.95 15.21 2.03
CA LYS A 167 -17.43 15.07 2.12
C LYS A 167 -18.04 14.08 1.12
N LYS A 168 -17.41 13.82 -0.01
CA LYS A 168 -17.94 12.96 -1.09
C LYS A 168 -17.47 11.51 -1.08
N LEU A 169 -16.46 11.16 -0.29
CA LEU A 169 -15.98 9.78 -0.17
C LEU A 169 -16.71 8.98 0.91
N LEU A 170 -17.49 9.67 1.77
CA LEU A 170 -18.25 9.04 2.87
C LEU A 170 -19.74 8.84 2.55
N GLU A 171 -20.23 9.34 1.42
CA GLU A 171 -21.58 9.05 0.85
C GLU A 171 -21.48 7.92 -0.19
#